data_6bb8f3a679b9686c2939a0c730e2f33c
#
_entry.id   6bb8f3a679b9686c2939a0c730e2f33c
#
_cell.length_a   1.000
_cell.length_b   1.000
_cell.length_c   1.000
_cell.angle_alpha   90.00
_cell.angle_beta   90.00
_cell.angle_gamma   90.00
#
_symmetry.space_group_name_H-M   'P 1'
#
loop_
_entity.id
_entity.type
_entity.pdbx_description
1 polymer ?
#
loop_
_entity_poly.entity_id
_entity_poly.type
_entity_poly.pdbx_seq_one_letter_code
_entity_poly.pdbx_strand_id
1 'polypeptide(L)'
;MTAPHTPARFLDRHLGTTGADLDTILTRIGARSLEALAVRVIPPTLPVLDPPQQPERPDAVVGGLSEDEAVGALRSLAALNDPHTEMIGRGYHPTVTPAVIVRDVLSNPAWTTAYTPYQAEISQGRLEAQLLFQTVVADLTGLPVACTSLLDEATAVAEAVLLMTRAHRGPGAPVLLDSGLLPQLIEVASARAEALGIDVEVVCISTITEDGAP
;
A
#
# COMPACT_ATOMS: atom_id res chain seq x y z
N MET A 1 6.35 14.94 49.25
CA MET A 1 5.51 15.32 48.08
C MET A 1 6.43 15.23 46.86
N THR A 2 6.28 14.20 46.04
CA THR A 2 6.96 14.10 44.75
C THR A 2 6.38 15.15 43.80
N ALA A 3 7.23 15.94 43.17
CA ALA A 3 6.79 16.89 42.16
C ALA A 3 5.93 16.19 41.08
N PRO A 4 4.89 16.84 40.57
CA PRO A 4 4.08 16.23 39.51
C PRO A 4 4.98 15.92 38.31
N HIS A 5 4.99 14.67 37.89
CA HIS A 5 5.73 14.23 36.72
C HIS A 5 5.07 14.84 35.49
N THR A 6 5.69 15.86 34.91
CA THR A 6 5.26 16.37 33.61
C THR A 6 5.60 15.29 32.56
N PRO A 7 4.62 14.75 31.86
CA PRO A 7 4.92 13.75 30.83
C PRO A 7 5.84 14.38 29.77
N ALA A 8 6.87 13.64 29.37
CA ALA A 8 7.77 14.05 28.29
C ALA A 8 6.95 14.26 27.01
N ARG A 9 7.26 15.34 26.27
CA ARG A 9 6.58 15.61 24.98
C ARG A 9 6.80 14.43 24.03
N PHE A 10 5.89 14.25 23.08
CA PHE A 10 5.99 13.21 22.07
C PHE A 10 7.35 13.24 21.35
N LEU A 11 7.80 14.42 20.95
CA LEU A 11 9.08 14.63 20.29
C LEU A 11 10.27 14.11 21.11
N ASP A 12 10.28 14.37 22.42
CA ASP A 12 11.37 13.96 23.31
C ASP A 12 11.49 12.43 23.45
N ARG A 13 10.43 11.70 23.11
CA ARG A 13 10.37 10.23 23.17
C ARG A 13 10.60 9.56 21.80
N HIS A 14 10.41 10.27 20.69
CA HIS A 14 10.38 9.69 19.34
C HIS A 14 11.45 10.25 18.40
N LEU A 15 12.00 11.43 18.66
CA LEU A 15 13.18 11.89 17.93
C LEU A 15 14.43 11.17 18.45
N GLY A 16 15.37 10.97 17.57
CA GLY A 16 16.66 10.41 17.91
C GLY A 16 17.46 11.28 18.87
N THR A 17 18.66 10.85 19.18
CA THR A 17 19.58 11.51 20.10
C THR A 17 19.84 12.96 19.69
N THR A 18 19.65 13.90 20.60
CA THR A 18 19.82 15.35 20.39
C THR A 18 20.61 15.99 21.53
N GLY A 19 21.07 17.22 21.33
CA GLY A 19 21.73 18.02 22.38
C GLY A 19 22.97 17.34 22.99
N ALA A 20 23.09 17.35 24.31
CA ALA A 20 24.27 16.87 25.05
C ALA A 20 24.54 15.36 24.82
N ASP A 21 23.53 14.58 24.57
CA ASP A 21 23.72 13.14 24.28
C ASP A 21 24.37 12.95 22.91
N LEU A 22 23.97 13.75 21.92
CA LEU A 22 24.60 13.76 20.61
C LEU A 22 26.06 14.17 20.69
N ASP A 23 26.37 15.23 21.43
CA ASP A 23 27.75 15.70 21.65
C ASP A 23 28.60 14.62 22.33
N THR A 24 28.03 13.93 23.30
CA THR A 24 28.69 12.81 23.99
C THR A 24 29.02 11.67 23.02
N ILE A 25 28.06 11.29 22.16
CA ILE A 25 28.24 10.24 21.15
C ILE A 25 29.31 10.67 20.13
N LEU A 26 29.20 11.87 19.58
CA LEU A 26 30.17 12.39 18.62
C LEU A 26 31.59 12.42 19.19
N THR A 27 31.74 12.86 20.42
CA THR A 27 33.01 12.82 21.14
C THR A 27 33.54 11.40 21.26
N ARG A 28 32.70 10.45 21.65
CA ARG A 28 33.08 9.04 21.82
C ARG A 28 33.56 8.37 20.55
N ILE A 29 32.96 8.70 19.39
CA ILE A 29 33.34 8.17 18.07
C ILE A 29 34.42 9.01 17.37
N GLY A 30 34.87 10.10 17.98
CA GLY A 30 35.90 10.99 17.45
C GLY A 30 35.45 11.76 16.21
N ALA A 31 34.21 12.20 16.15
CA ALA A 31 33.68 13.05 15.12
C ALA A 31 33.36 14.46 15.68
N ARG A 32 33.62 15.51 14.90
CA ARG A 32 33.37 16.90 15.32
C ARG A 32 31.93 17.33 15.13
N SER A 33 31.24 16.70 14.17
CA SER A 33 29.83 16.95 13.86
C SER A 33 29.25 15.77 13.07
N LEU A 34 27.94 15.75 12.88
CA LEU A 34 27.26 14.76 12.01
C LEU A 34 27.73 14.86 10.58
N GLU A 35 27.92 16.05 10.05
CA GLU A 35 28.44 16.30 8.69
C GLU A 35 29.86 15.74 8.55
N ALA A 36 30.73 15.98 9.52
CA ALA A 36 32.10 15.43 9.51
C ALA A 36 32.07 13.91 9.61
N LEU A 37 31.13 13.33 10.32
CA LEU A 37 30.91 11.88 10.36
C LEU A 37 30.42 11.37 9.01
N ALA A 38 29.44 12.03 8.40
CA ALA A 38 28.90 11.67 7.08
C ALA A 38 29.99 11.67 6.01
N VAL A 39 30.79 12.73 5.94
CA VAL A 39 31.93 12.80 5.00
C VAL A 39 32.95 11.66 5.20
N ARG A 40 33.14 11.23 6.46
CA ARG A 40 34.07 10.14 6.77
C ARG A 40 33.53 8.75 6.38
N VAL A 41 32.22 8.57 6.44
CA VAL A 41 31.56 7.26 6.29
C VAL A 41 31.01 7.05 4.86
N ILE A 42 30.52 8.11 4.25
CA ILE A 42 29.96 8.04 2.89
C ILE A 42 31.11 7.92 1.88
N PRO A 43 31.08 6.95 0.96
CA PRO A 43 32.06 6.84 -0.10
C PRO A 43 32.13 8.12 -0.94
N PRO A 44 33.35 8.62 -1.31
CA PRO A 44 33.52 9.86 -2.05
C PRO A 44 32.89 9.86 -3.46
N THR A 45 32.51 8.69 -3.95
CA THR A 45 31.78 8.52 -5.21
C THR A 45 30.29 8.86 -5.12
N LEU A 46 29.76 8.96 -3.90
CA LEU A 46 28.39 9.36 -3.66
C LEU A 46 28.35 10.85 -3.33
N PRO A 47 27.56 11.66 -4.05
CA PRO A 47 27.39 13.06 -3.68
C PRO A 47 26.75 13.12 -2.28
N VAL A 48 27.37 13.84 -1.38
CA VAL A 48 26.69 14.29 -0.16
C VAL A 48 25.68 15.32 -0.63
N LEU A 49 24.44 14.91 -0.77
CA LEU A 49 23.37 15.85 -1.10
C LEU A 49 23.24 16.83 0.07
N ASP A 50 23.25 18.11 -0.24
CA ASP A 50 22.78 19.10 0.71
C ASP A 50 21.41 18.65 1.22
N PRO A 51 21.16 18.72 2.54
CA PRO A 51 19.85 18.37 3.05
C PRO A 51 18.81 19.13 2.22
N PRO A 52 17.77 18.45 1.72
CA PRO A 52 16.75 19.11 0.91
C PRO A 52 16.32 20.35 1.69
N GLN A 53 16.38 21.51 1.04
CA GLN A 53 15.84 22.73 1.63
C GLN A 53 14.43 22.38 2.05
N GLN A 54 14.21 22.28 3.35
CA GLN A 54 12.89 21.97 3.86
C GLN A 54 11.97 23.04 3.30
N PRO A 55 10.91 22.67 2.56
CA PRO A 55 9.95 23.68 2.15
C PRO A 55 9.57 24.44 3.41
N GLU A 56 9.53 25.78 3.31
CA GLU A 56 9.12 26.63 4.43
C GLU A 56 7.88 26.00 5.05
N ARG A 57 8.06 25.40 6.23
CA ARG A 57 6.94 24.78 6.92
C ARG A 57 5.98 25.91 7.25
N PRO A 58 4.70 25.78 6.93
CA PRO A 58 3.73 26.73 7.44
C PRO A 58 3.96 26.88 8.94
N ASP A 59 4.00 28.11 9.44
CA ASP A 59 4.31 28.48 10.83
C ASP A 59 3.52 27.66 11.89
N ALA A 60 2.45 27.03 11.50
CA ALA A 60 1.60 26.15 12.32
C ALA A 60 2.27 24.84 12.80
N VAL A 61 3.48 24.46 12.28
CA VAL A 61 4.12 23.18 12.62
C VAL A 61 5.37 23.36 13.49
N VAL A 62 5.75 24.57 13.85
CA VAL A 62 7.02 24.90 14.54
C VAL A 62 7.09 24.38 15.99
N GLY A 63 6.02 23.89 16.58
CA GLY A 63 6.04 23.42 17.98
C GLY A 63 5.74 21.93 18.19
N GLY A 64 5.24 21.27 17.18
CA GLY A 64 4.59 19.95 17.36
C GLY A 64 3.31 20.06 18.18
N LEU A 65 2.33 19.24 17.88
CA LEU A 65 1.09 19.14 18.64
C LEU A 65 1.24 18.09 19.73
N SER A 66 0.57 18.26 20.85
CA SER A 66 0.30 17.17 21.78
C SER A 66 -0.63 16.15 21.12
N GLU A 67 -0.71 14.94 21.69
CA GLU A 67 -1.62 13.88 21.16
C GLU A 67 -3.07 14.37 21.11
N ASP A 68 -3.52 15.06 22.14
CA ASP A 68 -4.91 15.57 22.22
C ASP A 68 -5.17 16.67 21.19
N GLU A 69 -4.25 17.61 21.02
CA GLU A 69 -4.33 18.65 19.98
C GLU A 69 -4.31 18.04 18.57
N ALA A 70 -3.48 17.03 18.31
CA ALA A 70 -3.42 16.36 17.04
C ALA A 70 -4.75 15.63 16.72
N VAL A 71 -5.30 14.91 17.69
CA VAL A 71 -6.61 14.26 17.55
C VAL A 71 -7.72 15.30 17.37
N GLY A 72 -7.66 16.42 18.10
CA GLY A 72 -8.61 17.53 17.94
C GLY A 72 -8.56 18.15 16.54
N ALA A 73 -7.36 18.39 16.02
CA ALA A 73 -7.16 18.89 14.66
C ALA A 73 -7.68 17.92 13.59
N LEU A 74 -7.39 16.61 13.73
CA LEU A 74 -7.91 15.59 12.82
C LEU A 74 -9.43 15.48 12.85
N ARG A 75 -10.05 15.57 14.03
CA ARG A 75 -11.52 15.61 14.15
C ARG A 75 -12.12 16.83 13.48
N SER A 76 -11.48 17.99 13.62
CA SER A 76 -11.91 19.22 12.96
C SER A 76 -11.82 19.11 11.44
N LEU A 77 -10.75 18.51 10.90
CA LEU A 77 -10.64 18.22 9.48
C LEU A 77 -11.69 17.21 9.01
N ALA A 78 -11.89 16.14 9.76
CA ALA A 78 -12.92 15.14 9.45
C ALA A 78 -14.33 15.73 9.42
N ALA A 79 -14.63 16.70 10.30
CA ALA A 79 -15.92 17.38 10.33
C ALA A 79 -16.20 18.28 9.11
N LEU A 80 -15.18 18.58 8.29
CA LEU A 80 -15.37 19.30 7.01
C LEU A 80 -15.90 18.40 5.90
N ASN A 81 -15.88 17.07 6.09
CA ASN A 81 -16.49 16.16 5.13
C ASN A 81 -18.01 16.28 5.21
N ASP A 82 -18.64 16.37 4.06
CA ASP A 82 -20.10 16.33 3.90
C ASP A 82 -20.46 15.04 3.15
N PRO A 83 -20.70 13.93 3.86
CA PRO A 83 -20.94 12.64 3.22
C PRO A 83 -22.29 12.61 2.52
N HIS A 84 -22.24 12.44 1.22
CA HIS A 84 -23.39 12.25 0.35
C HIS A 84 -23.49 10.79 -0.10
N THR A 85 -24.64 10.42 -0.66
CA THR A 85 -24.79 9.13 -1.32
C THR A 85 -23.94 9.13 -2.58
N GLU A 86 -22.97 8.23 -2.65
CA GLU A 86 -22.09 8.08 -3.81
C GLU A 86 -22.84 7.39 -4.94
N MET A 87 -22.85 8.02 -6.11
CA MET A 87 -23.51 7.52 -7.32
C MET A 87 -22.55 7.33 -8.50
N ILE A 88 -21.23 7.50 -8.28
CA ILE A 88 -20.20 7.48 -9.34
C ILE A 88 -19.15 6.39 -9.03
N GLY A 89 -19.59 5.22 -8.64
CA GLY A 89 -18.69 4.12 -8.25
C GLY A 89 -18.06 3.35 -9.43
N ARG A 90 -18.48 3.58 -10.68
CA ARG A 90 -18.05 2.82 -11.88
C ARG A 90 -18.12 1.29 -11.69
N GLY A 91 -19.10 0.80 -10.92
CA GLY A 91 -19.30 -0.60 -10.58
C GLY A 91 -18.92 -0.95 -9.15
N TYR A 92 -18.12 -0.14 -8.47
CA TYR A 92 -17.91 -0.28 -7.03
C TYR A 92 -19.01 0.39 -6.22
N HIS A 93 -19.31 -0.17 -5.07
CA HIS A 93 -20.33 0.35 -4.15
C HIS A 93 -19.90 0.08 -2.69
N PRO A 94 -20.40 0.89 -1.74
CA PRO A 94 -20.16 0.64 -0.32
C PRO A 94 -20.66 -0.74 0.11
N THR A 95 -19.97 -1.35 1.05
CA THR A 95 -20.34 -2.63 1.66
C THR A 95 -20.61 -2.43 3.15
N VAL A 96 -21.42 -3.31 3.73
CA VAL A 96 -21.66 -3.33 5.17
C VAL A 96 -20.69 -4.29 5.82
N THR A 97 -19.68 -3.73 6.50
CA THR A 97 -18.69 -4.53 7.22
C THR A 97 -19.25 -4.97 8.57
N PRO A 98 -19.32 -6.26 8.89
CA PRO A 98 -19.74 -6.72 10.20
C PRO A 98 -18.89 -6.12 11.32
N ALA A 99 -19.54 -5.71 12.43
CA ALA A 99 -18.86 -5.07 13.56
C ALA A 99 -17.75 -5.94 14.18
N VAL A 100 -17.89 -7.26 14.13
CA VAL A 100 -16.87 -8.20 14.60
C VAL A 100 -15.58 -8.09 13.79
N ILE A 101 -15.68 -7.90 12.46
CA ILE A 101 -14.52 -7.74 11.58
C ILE A 101 -13.82 -6.40 11.89
N VAL A 102 -14.59 -5.32 12.04
CA VAL A 102 -14.02 -4.01 12.39
C VAL A 102 -13.25 -4.09 13.71
N ARG A 103 -13.85 -4.71 14.73
CA ARG A 103 -13.24 -4.81 16.06
C ARG A 103 -12.05 -5.78 16.11
N ASP A 104 -12.19 -6.97 15.55
CA ASP A 104 -11.25 -8.06 15.77
C ASP A 104 -10.15 -8.13 14.70
N VAL A 105 -10.37 -7.52 13.53
CA VAL A 105 -9.39 -7.49 12.44
C VAL A 105 -8.81 -6.10 12.25
N LEU A 106 -9.62 -5.08 11.95
CA LEU A 106 -9.11 -3.74 11.63
C LEU A 106 -8.47 -3.04 12.83
N SER A 107 -8.97 -3.29 14.04
CA SER A 107 -8.41 -2.71 15.27
C SER A 107 -7.27 -3.54 15.89
N ASN A 108 -6.98 -4.72 15.34
CA ASN A 108 -5.95 -5.60 15.86
C ASN A 108 -4.62 -5.34 15.15
N PRO A 109 -3.58 -4.85 15.85
CA PRO A 109 -2.29 -4.54 15.24
C PRO A 109 -1.57 -5.77 14.64
N ALA A 110 -1.93 -6.99 15.04
CA ALA A 110 -1.41 -8.21 14.42
C ALA A 110 -1.82 -8.35 12.94
N TRP A 111 -2.96 -7.76 12.53
CA TRP A 111 -3.44 -7.73 11.15
C TRP A 111 -3.05 -6.46 10.40
N THR A 112 -2.88 -5.34 11.10
CA THR A 112 -2.65 -4.01 10.51
C THR A 112 -1.16 -3.67 10.44
N THR A 113 -0.37 -4.49 9.78
CA THR A 113 1.05 -4.24 9.56
C THR A 113 1.35 -4.11 8.06
N ALA A 114 2.29 -3.22 7.73
CA ALA A 114 2.77 -3.05 6.36
C ALA A 114 3.67 -4.20 5.88
N TYR A 115 4.02 -5.14 6.77
CA TYR A 115 4.93 -6.23 6.43
C TYR A 115 4.24 -7.29 5.55
N THR A 116 4.93 -7.71 4.49
CA THR A 116 4.44 -8.76 3.60
C THR A 116 4.19 -10.06 4.37
N PRO A 117 3.01 -10.67 4.27
CA PRO A 117 2.62 -11.80 5.13
C PRO A 117 3.22 -13.15 4.75
N TYR A 118 4.12 -13.21 3.76
CA TYR A 118 4.69 -14.47 3.26
C TYR A 118 5.82 -15.03 4.11
N GLN A 119 6.28 -14.30 5.12
CA GLN A 119 7.30 -14.80 6.04
C GLN A 119 6.66 -15.37 7.30
N ALA A 120 6.83 -16.67 7.50
CA ALA A 120 6.25 -17.41 8.61
C ALA A 120 6.76 -16.91 9.96
N GLU A 121 7.99 -16.41 10.04
CA GLU A 121 8.62 -15.91 11.25
C GLU A 121 7.86 -14.75 11.88
N ILE A 122 7.15 -13.97 11.07
CA ILE A 122 6.42 -12.77 11.53
C ILE A 122 4.91 -12.96 11.52
N SER A 123 4.40 -13.84 10.66
CA SER A 123 2.98 -13.87 10.32
C SER A 123 2.41 -15.27 10.15
N GLN A 124 2.81 -16.22 10.96
CA GLN A 124 2.38 -17.61 10.79
C GLN A 124 0.86 -17.77 10.75
N GLY A 125 0.13 -17.12 11.65
CA GLY A 125 -1.35 -17.15 11.64
C GLY A 125 -1.97 -16.47 10.41
N ARG A 126 -1.33 -15.46 9.84
CA ARG A 126 -1.80 -14.85 8.58
C ARG A 126 -1.57 -15.76 7.38
N LEU A 127 -0.50 -16.53 7.35
CA LEU A 127 -0.28 -17.54 6.31
C LEU A 127 -1.34 -18.64 6.37
N GLU A 128 -1.73 -19.07 7.55
CA GLU A 128 -2.83 -20.04 7.73
C GLU A 128 -4.16 -19.49 7.19
N ALA A 129 -4.48 -18.22 7.50
CA ALA A 129 -5.66 -17.55 6.98
C ALA A 129 -5.63 -17.44 5.44
N GLN A 130 -4.48 -17.16 4.84
CA GLN A 130 -4.31 -17.11 3.39
C GLN A 130 -4.49 -18.50 2.74
N LEU A 131 -3.94 -19.54 3.34
CA LEU A 131 -4.12 -20.93 2.87
C LEU A 131 -5.60 -21.32 2.90
N LEU A 132 -6.29 -20.98 3.98
CA LEU A 132 -7.73 -21.20 4.09
C LEU A 132 -8.50 -20.44 3.02
N PHE A 133 -8.16 -19.19 2.76
CA PHE A 133 -8.75 -18.39 1.68
C PHE A 133 -8.57 -19.03 0.31
N GLN A 134 -7.36 -19.48 -0.03
CA GLN A 134 -7.07 -20.17 -1.29
C GLN A 134 -7.94 -21.43 -1.44
N THR A 135 -8.08 -22.21 -0.38
CA THR A 135 -8.90 -23.43 -0.36
C THR A 135 -10.36 -23.09 -0.64
N VAL A 136 -10.91 -22.09 0.06
CA VAL A 136 -12.31 -21.67 -0.11
C VAL A 136 -12.56 -21.15 -1.54
N VAL A 137 -11.66 -20.35 -2.09
CA VAL A 137 -11.80 -19.82 -3.46
C VAL A 137 -11.75 -20.96 -4.48
N ALA A 138 -10.82 -21.90 -4.33
CA ALA A 138 -10.74 -23.07 -5.21
C ALA A 138 -12.03 -23.90 -5.16
N ASP A 139 -12.57 -24.16 -3.98
CA ASP A 139 -13.82 -24.90 -3.79
C ASP A 139 -15.03 -24.18 -4.40
N LEU A 140 -15.12 -22.86 -4.24
CA LEU A 140 -16.23 -22.05 -4.77
C LEU A 140 -16.20 -21.94 -6.30
N THR A 141 -15.03 -21.87 -6.90
CA THR A 141 -14.86 -21.69 -8.34
C THR A 141 -14.74 -23.00 -9.12
N GLY A 142 -14.43 -24.09 -8.44
CA GLY A 142 -14.10 -25.38 -9.07
C GLY A 142 -12.73 -25.38 -9.79
N LEU A 143 -11.93 -24.33 -9.63
CA LEU A 143 -10.59 -24.25 -10.18
C LEU A 143 -9.58 -24.85 -9.20
N PRO A 144 -8.62 -25.67 -9.66
CA PRO A 144 -7.74 -26.42 -8.76
C PRO A 144 -6.68 -25.57 -8.07
N VAL A 145 -6.45 -24.36 -8.54
CA VAL A 145 -5.42 -23.45 -8.02
C VAL A 145 -5.99 -22.05 -7.88
N ALA A 146 -5.82 -21.47 -6.71
CA ALA A 146 -6.15 -20.08 -6.43
C ALA A 146 -4.91 -19.34 -5.90
N CYS A 147 -4.76 -18.08 -6.30
CA CYS A 147 -3.77 -17.19 -5.70
C CYS A 147 -4.19 -16.79 -4.28
N THR A 148 -3.21 -16.45 -3.44
CA THR A 148 -3.49 -15.93 -2.12
C THR A 148 -4.13 -14.56 -2.19
N SER A 149 -3.52 -13.65 -2.93
CA SER A 149 -3.99 -12.28 -3.12
C SER A 149 -3.22 -11.61 -4.26
N LEU A 150 -3.87 -10.68 -4.92
CA LEU A 150 -3.27 -9.67 -5.79
C LEU A 150 -3.62 -8.29 -5.24
N LEU A 151 -3.02 -7.23 -5.79
CA LEU A 151 -3.24 -5.88 -5.29
C LEU A 151 -4.71 -5.48 -5.31
N ASP A 152 -5.36 -5.71 -6.46
CA ASP A 152 -6.77 -5.42 -6.69
C ASP A 152 -7.32 -6.24 -7.86
N GLU A 153 -8.60 -6.07 -8.15
CA GLU A 153 -9.31 -6.77 -9.21
C GLU A 153 -8.74 -6.42 -10.61
N ALA A 154 -8.44 -5.16 -10.86
CA ALA A 154 -7.89 -4.71 -12.14
C ALA A 154 -6.49 -5.30 -12.40
N THR A 155 -5.66 -5.37 -11.36
CA THR A 155 -4.37 -6.04 -11.43
C THR A 155 -4.53 -7.54 -11.69
N ALA A 156 -5.53 -8.18 -11.09
CA ALA A 156 -5.81 -9.60 -11.33
C ALA A 156 -6.14 -9.89 -12.80
N VAL A 157 -6.95 -9.04 -13.44
CA VAL A 157 -7.25 -9.15 -14.88
C VAL A 157 -5.97 -8.94 -15.71
N ALA A 158 -5.16 -7.94 -15.39
CA ALA A 158 -3.90 -7.69 -16.08
C ALA A 158 -2.91 -8.87 -15.95
N GLU A 159 -2.79 -9.47 -14.76
CA GLU A 159 -1.96 -10.67 -14.58
C GLU A 159 -2.52 -11.88 -15.34
N ALA A 160 -3.84 -12.01 -15.47
CA ALA A 160 -4.45 -13.04 -16.30
C ALA A 160 -4.10 -12.86 -17.78
N VAL A 161 -4.12 -11.63 -18.31
CA VAL A 161 -3.65 -11.32 -19.68
C VAL A 161 -2.20 -11.77 -19.88
N LEU A 162 -1.31 -11.46 -18.93
CA LEU A 162 0.09 -11.86 -19.00
C LEU A 162 0.26 -13.38 -18.93
N LEU A 163 -0.52 -14.05 -18.09
CA LEU A 163 -0.50 -15.50 -17.97
C LEU A 163 -0.94 -16.17 -19.26
N MET A 164 -2.06 -15.72 -19.85
CA MET A 164 -2.56 -16.24 -21.13
C MET A 164 -1.53 -16.08 -22.24
N THR A 165 -0.91 -14.90 -22.36
CA THR A 165 0.12 -14.64 -23.37
C THR A 165 1.33 -15.56 -23.21
N ARG A 166 1.78 -15.80 -21.98
CA ARG A 166 2.92 -16.72 -21.71
C ARG A 166 2.57 -18.18 -21.96
N ALA A 167 1.34 -18.57 -21.71
CA ALA A 167 0.86 -19.93 -21.91
C ALA A 167 0.55 -20.24 -23.37
N HIS A 168 0.25 -19.24 -24.18
CA HIS A 168 -0.11 -19.39 -25.59
C HIS A 168 1.13 -19.81 -26.40
N ARG A 169 1.03 -20.91 -27.14
CA ARG A 169 2.13 -21.49 -27.96
C ARG A 169 1.95 -21.26 -29.47
N GLY A 170 0.90 -20.56 -29.86
CA GLY A 170 0.59 -20.28 -31.26
C GLY A 170 1.18 -18.96 -31.76
N PRO A 171 0.92 -18.61 -33.03
CA PRO A 171 1.18 -17.25 -33.52
C PRO A 171 0.44 -16.23 -32.64
N GLY A 172 1.02 -15.04 -32.49
CA GLY A 172 0.45 -13.98 -31.66
C GLY A 172 -1.01 -13.72 -32.05
N ALA A 173 -1.89 -13.90 -31.09
CA ALA A 173 -3.30 -13.57 -31.21
C ALA A 173 -3.62 -12.49 -30.17
N PRO A 174 -4.54 -11.56 -30.46
CA PRO A 174 -4.96 -10.60 -29.46
C PRO A 174 -5.62 -11.29 -28.28
N VAL A 175 -5.47 -10.70 -27.10
CA VAL A 175 -6.22 -11.11 -25.91
C VAL A 175 -7.56 -10.39 -25.94
N LEU A 176 -8.64 -11.14 -25.84
CA LEU A 176 -9.99 -10.58 -25.84
C LEU A 176 -10.42 -10.24 -24.42
N LEU A 177 -10.84 -9.00 -24.19
CA LEU A 177 -11.50 -8.55 -22.97
C LEU A 177 -12.98 -8.33 -23.21
N ASP A 178 -13.83 -8.80 -22.31
CA ASP A 178 -15.26 -8.55 -22.41
C ASP A 178 -15.58 -7.07 -22.18
N SER A 179 -16.37 -6.48 -23.08
CA SER A 179 -16.85 -5.10 -22.95
C SER A 179 -17.75 -4.87 -21.74
N GLY A 180 -18.25 -5.93 -21.11
CA GLY A 180 -19.02 -5.89 -19.87
C GLY A 180 -18.16 -5.79 -18.61
N LEU A 181 -16.83 -5.87 -18.71
CA LEU A 181 -15.94 -5.62 -17.58
C LEU A 181 -16.05 -4.18 -17.10
N LEU A 182 -15.77 -3.97 -15.80
CA LEU A 182 -15.72 -2.61 -15.27
C LEU A 182 -14.66 -1.78 -16.00
N PRO A 183 -14.92 -0.50 -16.32
CA PRO A 183 -14.02 0.32 -17.14
C PRO A 183 -12.58 0.36 -16.64
N GLN A 184 -12.36 0.42 -15.30
CA GLN A 184 -11.04 0.43 -14.71
C GLN A 184 -10.27 -0.88 -14.92
N LEU A 185 -10.95 -2.01 -15.03
CA LEU A 185 -10.31 -3.31 -15.32
C LEU A 185 -9.75 -3.31 -16.75
N ILE A 186 -10.56 -2.82 -17.71
CA ILE A 186 -10.15 -2.70 -19.10
C ILE A 186 -8.97 -1.73 -19.22
N GLU A 187 -9.04 -0.56 -18.58
CA GLU A 187 -7.99 0.47 -18.61
C GLU A 187 -6.65 -0.06 -18.10
N VAL A 188 -6.63 -0.70 -16.94
CA VAL A 188 -5.39 -1.24 -16.33
C VAL A 188 -4.83 -2.40 -17.15
N ALA A 189 -5.68 -3.33 -17.57
CA ALA A 189 -5.25 -4.47 -18.37
C ALA A 189 -4.68 -4.03 -19.73
N SER A 190 -5.35 -3.10 -20.42
CA SER A 190 -4.90 -2.57 -21.71
C SER A 190 -3.59 -1.79 -21.58
N ALA A 191 -3.45 -0.93 -20.57
CA ALA A 191 -2.23 -0.16 -20.36
C ALA A 191 -1.01 -1.07 -20.07
N ARG A 192 -1.18 -2.13 -19.29
CA ARG A 192 -0.10 -3.11 -19.06
C ARG A 192 0.23 -3.92 -20.31
N ALA A 193 -0.76 -4.33 -21.08
CA ALA A 193 -0.59 -5.07 -22.31
C ALA A 193 0.17 -4.22 -23.36
N GLU A 194 -0.22 -2.97 -23.55
CA GLU A 194 0.43 -2.02 -24.46
C GLU A 194 1.92 -1.85 -24.14
N ALA A 195 2.27 -1.68 -22.86
CA ALA A 195 3.65 -1.52 -22.42
C ALA A 195 4.54 -2.74 -22.76
N LEU A 196 3.95 -3.90 -22.99
CA LEU A 196 4.60 -5.15 -23.33
C LEU A 196 4.45 -5.58 -24.79
N GLY A 197 3.77 -4.77 -25.61
CA GLY A 197 3.48 -5.06 -27.01
C GLY A 197 2.50 -6.23 -27.19
N ILE A 198 1.58 -6.42 -26.25
CA ILE A 198 0.52 -7.42 -26.29
C ILE A 198 -0.73 -6.74 -26.86
N ASP A 199 -1.25 -7.30 -27.96
CA ASP A 199 -2.49 -6.82 -28.55
C ASP A 199 -3.70 -7.23 -27.71
N VAL A 200 -4.54 -6.26 -27.40
CA VAL A 200 -5.79 -6.47 -26.63
C VAL A 200 -6.95 -5.88 -27.43
N GLU A 201 -8.00 -6.65 -27.56
CA GLU A 201 -9.26 -6.23 -28.19
C GLU A 201 -10.40 -6.30 -27.17
N VAL A 202 -11.19 -5.23 -27.10
CA VAL A 202 -12.39 -5.17 -26.24
C VAL A 202 -13.60 -5.53 -27.08
N VAL A 203 -14.22 -6.66 -26.76
CA VAL A 203 -15.31 -7.24 -27.54
C VAL A 203 -16.46 -7.65 -26.62
N CYS A 204 -17.66 -7.77 -27.16
CA CYS A 204 -18.74 -8.43 -26.44
C CYS A 204 -18.62 -9.94 -26.63
N ILE A 205 -18.07 -10.65 -25.65
CA ILE A 205 -17.78 -12.09 -25.75
C ILE A 205 -19.04 -12.92 -26.07
N SER A 206 -20.21 -12.49 -25.58
CA SER A 206 -21.46 -13.18 -25.85
C SER A 206 -21.91 -13.14 -27.33
N THR A 207 -21.30 -12.27 -28.14
CA THR A 207 -21.59 -12.20 -29.58
C THR A 207 -20.62 -13.00 -30.45
N ILE A 208 -19.56 -13.55 -29.85
CA ILE A 208 -18.59 -14.39 -30.56
C ILE A 208 -19.22 -15.77 -30.77
N THR A 209 -19.34 -16.21 -32.00
CA THR A 209 -19.81 -17.56 -32.36
C THR A 209 -18.67 -18.57 -32.30
N GLU A 210 -18.99 -19.87 -32.30
CA GLU A 210 -17.98 -20.94 -32.34
C GLU A 210 -17.04 -20.85 -33.55
N ASP A 211 -17.47 -20.20 -34.62
CA ASP A 211 -16.66 -19.95 -35.82
C ASP A 211 -15.71 -18.73 -35.67
N GLY A 212 -15.69 -18.06 -34.52
CA GLY A 212 -14.80 -16.95 -34.23
C GLY A 212 -15.11 -15.65 -34.98
N ALA A 213 -16.26 -15.57 -35.65
CA ALA A 213 -16.75 -14.35 -36.27
C ALA A 213 -17.72 -13.62 -35.32
N PRO A 214 -17.61 -12.27 -35.21
CA PRO A 214 -18.58 -11.47 -34.48
C PRO A 214 -19.97 -11.48 -35.12
#